data_48b5262ef737ceb60eb9948228497c25
#
_entry.id   48b5262ef737ceb60eb9948228497c25
#
_cell.length_a   1.000
_cell.length_b   1.000
_cell.length_c   1.000
_cell.angle_alpha   90.00
_cell.angle_beta   90.00
_cell.angle_gamma   90.00
#
_symmetry.space_group_name_H-M   'P 1'
#
loop_
_entity.id
_entity.type
_entity.pdbx_description
1 polymer ?
#
loop_
_entity_poly.entity_id
_entity_poly.type
_entity_poly.pdbx_seq_one_letter_code
_entity_poly.pdbx_strand_id
1 'polypeptide(L)'
;KLVIPIRAADNSLTAFFESMNKETYLDEYCQVLVAGGDGTINICVNAMINNEIDLPLGILPAGTANDFAYYFEIPSNIDKMLDITLGGKSTYADVGVVNGKYFINVAAMGQVVDVSQKTDPVLKNSIGVLAYYLKGISELTDLKPIKVKLTTNSKVYDEKMYFMVVMNGKSAGGFKMISPTSEINDGLLDVILFRPMNVFEMPKVFMKILQGKHSLSRKVLHFKTSYLKIESDIDIPTDIDGEHGQKLPLTFSILHKKLRIMTAEEDMGNK
;
A
#
# COMPACT_ATOMS: atom_id res chain seq x y z
N LYS A 1 -13.04 0.88 -27.35
CA LYS A 1 -13.04 1.41 -25.98
C LYS A 1 -14.19 0.78 -25.22
N LEU A 2 -13.91 0.09 -24.12
CA LEU A 2 -14.90 -0.46 -23.20
C LEU A 2 -14.80 0.27 -21.85
N VAL A 3 -15.93 0.56 -21.23
CA VAL A 3 -16.00 1.15 -19.89
C VAL A 3 -16.71 0.18 -18.96
N ILE A 4 -16.01 -0.23 -17.90
CA ILE A 4 -16.54 -1.14 -16.88
C ILE A 4 -16.56 -0.37 -15.55
N PRO A 5 -17.75 -0.12 -14.96
CA PRO A 5 -17.83 0.48 -13.64
C PRO A 5 -17.37 -0.51 -12.58
N ILE A 6 -16.39 -0.11 -11.74
CA ILE A 6 -15.90 -0.92 -10.63
C ILE A 6 -16.69 -0.56 -9.36
N ARG A 7 -17.30 -1.56 -8.73
CA ARG A 7 -17.93 -1.45 -7.43
C ARG A 7 -17.35 -2.51 -6.49
N ALA A 8 -17.14 -2.17 -5.23
CA ALA A 8 -16.49 -3.04 -4.24
C ALA A 8 -17.10 -4.44 -4.08
N ALA A 9 -18.38 -4.60 -4.43
CA ALA A 9 -19.11 -5.88 -4.34
C ALA A 9 -19.40 -6.52 -5.71
N ASP A 10 -18.79 -6.00 -6.79
CA ASP A 10 -19.14 -6.39 -8.16
C ASP A 10 -17.98 -7.13 -8.83
N ASN A 11 -18.23 -8.35 -9.28
CA ASN A 11 -17.26 -9.18 -10.00
C ASN A 11 -17.21 -8.90 -11.51
N SER A 12 -17.85 -7.83 -11.99
CA SER A 12 -17.94 -7.52 -13.43
C SER A 12 -16.59 -7.36 -14.10
N LEU A 13 -15.63 -6.73 -13.43
CA LEU A 13 -14.27 -6.56 -13.94
C LEU A 13 -13.53 -7.90 -14.04
N THR A 14 -13.62 -8.74 -13.02
CA THR A 14 -13.02 -10.07 -13.01
C THR A 14 -13.63 -10.94 -14.11
N ALA A 15 -14.96 -10.98 -14.20
CA ALA A 15 -15.67 -11.72 -15.23
C ALA A 15 -15.30 -11.24 -16.66
N PHE A 16 -15.09 -9.92 -16.84
CA PHE A 16 -14.61 -9.38 -18.10
C PHE A 16 -13.22 -9.91 -18.44
N PHE A 17 -12.24 -9.83 -17.53
CA PHE A 17 -10.89 -10.33 -17.78
C PHE A 17 -10.84 -11.85 -17.96
N GLU A 18 -11.69 -12.60 -17.27
CA GLU A 18 -11.86 -14.05 -17.48
C GLU A 18 -12.38 -14.36 -18.91
N SER A 19 -13.23 -13.49 -19.47
CA SER A 19 -13.79 -13.66 -20.80
C SER A 19 -12.83 -13.29 -21.93
N MET A 20 -11.71 -12.61 -21.63
CA MET A 20 -10.74 -12.20 -22.65
C MET A 20 -10.02 -13.42 -23.25
N ASN A 21 -9.89 -13.44 -24.56
CA ASN A 21 -9.09 -14.45 -25.23
C ASN A 21 -7.60 -14.19 -24.95
N LYS A 22 -6.98 -15.11 -24.22
CA LYS A 22 -5.58 -14.99 -23.77
C LYS A 22 -4.55 -14.94 -24.89
N GLU A 23 -4.89 -15.42 -26.10
CA GLU A 23 -4.01 -15.41 -27.25
C GLU A 23 -4.07 -14.10 -28.04
N THR A 24 -5.21 -13.39 -28.01
CA THR A 24 -5.47 -12.24 -28.89
C THR A 24 -5.73 -10.92 -28.18
N TYR A 25 -5.88 -10.91 -26.83
CA TYR A 25 -6.25 -9.68 -26.12
C TYR A 25 -5.25 -8.52 -26.29
N LEU A 26 -3.97 -8.82 -26.53
CA LEU A 26 -2.94 -7.82 -26.80
C LEU A 26 -3.10 -7.14 -28.18
N ASP A 27 -3.79 -7.80 -29.12
CA ASP A 27 -4.12 -7.22 -30.43
C ASP A 27 -5.36 -6.32 -30.33
N GLU A 28 -6.24 -6.59 -29.35
CA GLU A 28 -7.50 -5.86 -29.16
C GLU A 28 -7.36 -4.66 -28.22
N TYR A 29 -6.49 -4.76 -27.20
CA TYR A 29 -6.33 -3.77 -26.14
C TYR A 29 -4.87 -3.36 -25.97
N CYS A 30 -4.60 -2.06 -25.93
CA CYS A 30 -3.24 -1.54 -25.75
C CYS A 30 -2.92 -1.19 -24.29
N GLN A 31 -3.94 -0.95 -23.45
CA GLN A 31 -3.78 -0.61 -22.03
C GLN A 31 -5.09 -0.72 -21.26
N VAL A 32 -4.99 -0.77 -19.93
CA VAL A 32 -6.10 -0.61 -19.01
C VAL A 32 -6.04 0.81 -18.43
N LEU A 33 -7.16 1.54 -18.44
CA LEU A 33 -7.30 2.83 -17.75
C LEU A 33 -8.19 2.66 -16.53
N VAL A 34 -7.67 3.00 -15.34
CA VAL A 34 -8.44 2.98 -14.10
C VAL A 34 -8.67 4.40 -13.59
N ALA A 35 -9.93 4.78 -13.41
CA ALA A 35 -10.32 6.05 -12.80
C ALA A 35 -10.88 5.81 -11.41
N GLY A 36 -10.18 6.29 -10.37
CA GLY A 36 -10.58 6.06 -8.99
C GLY A 36 -9.50 6.38 -7.98
N GLY A 37 -9.76 6.04 -6.71
CA GLY A 37 -8.78 6.09 -5.62
C GLY A 37 -8.01 4.77 -5.47
N ASP A 38 -7.15 4.70 -4.44
CA ASP A 38 -6.28 3.55 -4.18
C ASP A 38 -7.04 2.21 -4.10
N GLY A 39 -8.22 2.18 -3.46
CA GLY A 39 -9.06 0.97 -3.40
C GLY A 39 -9.54 0.52 -4.78
N THR A 40 -9.93 1.45 -5.68
CA THR A 40 -10.33 1.11 -7.05
C THR A 40 -9.15 0.58 -7.85
N ILE A 41 -7.97 1.18 -7.68
CA ILE A 41 -6.73 0.73 -8.32
C ILE A 41 -6.37 -0.68 -7.80
N ASN A 42 -6.47 -0.91 -6.50
CA ASN A 42 -6.18 -2.23 -5.91
C ASN A 42 -7.10 -3.32 -6.47
N ILE A 43 -8.41 -3.08 -6.59
CA ILE A 43 -9.37 -4.02 -7.21
C ILE A 43 -8.95 -4.33 -8.65
N CYS A 44 -8.62 -3.29 -9.43
CA CYS A 44 -8.19 -3.44 -10.81
C CYS A 44 -6.90 -4.27 -10.93
N VAL A 45 -5.90 -3.97 -10.11
CA VAL A 45 -4.62 -4.68 -10.07
C VAL A 45 -4.81 -6.15 -9.68
N ASN A 46 -5.61 -6.43 -8.64
CA ASN A 46 -5.93 -7.82 -8.25
C ASN A 46 -6.60 -8.58 -9.39
N ALA A 47 -7.56 -7.97 -10.08
CA ALA A 47 -8.25 -8.58 -11.22
C ALA A 47 -7.28 -8.82 -12.39
N MET A 48 -6.39 -7.87 -12.71
CA MET A 48 -5.37 -8.04 -13.75
C MET A 48 -4.42 -9.20 -13.44
N ILE A 49 -3.88 -9.25 -12.22
CA ILE A 49 -2.90 -10.28 -11.84
C ILE A 49 -3.53 -11.66 -11.80
N ASN A 50 -4.72 -11.79 -11.20
CA ASN A 50 -5.44 -13.07 -11.11
C ASN A 50 -5.81 -13.63 -12.49
N ASN A 51 -5.99 -12.76 -13.48
CA ASN A 51 -6.32 -13.14 -14.85
C ASN A 51 -5.13 -13.07 -15.80
N GLU A 52 -3.91 -12.90 -15.31
CA GLU A 52 -2.67 -12.85 -16.11
C GLU A 52 -2.69 -11.79 -17.21
N ILE A 53 -3.36 -10.65 -16.95
CA ILE A 53 -3.43 -9.54 -17.90
C ILE A 53 -2.15 -8.71 -17.80
N ASP A 54 -1.34 -8.72 -18.85
CA ASP A 54 -0.09 -7.97 -18.97
C ASP A 54 -0.26 -6.74 -19.89
N LEU A 55 -1.17 -5.85 -19.54
CA LEU A 55 -1.36 -4.55 -20.20
C LEU A 55 -0.81 -3.43 -19.33
N PRO A 56 -0.26 -2.34 -19.92
CA PRO A 56 0.07 -1.15 -19.16
C PRO A 56 -1.16 -0.58 -18.45
N LEU A 57 -0.99 -0.12 -17.20
CA LEU A 57 -2.04 0.49 -16.40
C LEU A 57 -1.87 2.00 -16.38
N GLY A 58 -2.82 2.71 -16.98
CA GLY A 58 -2.97 4.15 -16.86
C GLY A 58 -3.88 4.49 -15.68
N ILE A 59 -3.49 5.46 -14.87
CA ILE A 59 -4.20 5.85 -13.65
C ILE A 59 -4.75 7.26 -13.78
N LEU A 60 -6.05 7.41 -13.53
CA LEU A 60 -6.75 8.69 -13.41
C LEU A 60 -7.16 8.86 -11.95
N PRO A 61 -6.33 9.55 -11.12
CA PRO A 61 -6.55 9.63 -9.69
C PRO A 61 -7.80 10.47 -9.36
N ALA A 62 -8.81 9.83 -8.79
CA ALA A 62 -10.09 10.44 -8.42
C ALA A 62 -10.48 10.16 -6.95
N GLY A 63 -9.57 9.64 -6.15
CA GLY A 63 -9.74 9.39 -4.73
C GLY A 63 -9.25 10.54 -3.85
N THR A 64 -9.27 10.32 -2.52
CA THR A 64 -8.85 11.32 -1.52
C THR A 64 -7.33 11.30 -1.30
N ALA A 65 -6.71 10.13 -1.12
CA ALA A 65 -5.28 10.00 -0.85
C ALA A 65 -4.46 9.86 -2.14
N ASN A 66 -4.84 8.94 -3.01
CA ASN A 66 -4.19 8.64 -4.27
C ASN A 66 -2.67 8.36 -4.10
N ASP A 67 -2.32 7.58 -3.06
CA ASP A 67 -0.94 7.32 -2.67
C ASP A 67 -0.15 6.63 -3.78
N PHE A 68 -0.78 5.66 -4.45
CA PHE A 68 -0.17 4.94 -5.55
C PHE A 68 0.09 5.85 -6.76
N ALA A 69 -0.90 6.65 -7.15
CA ALA A 69 -0.74 7.62 -8.25
C ALA A 69 0.30 8.71 -7.93
N TYR A 70 0.35 9.14 -6.67
CA TYR A 70 1.33 10.12 -6.20
C TYR A 70 2.77 9.63 -6.35
N TYR A 71 3.04 8.34 -6.11
CA TYR A 71 4.36 7.75 -6.30
C TYR A 71 4.88 7.96 -7.74
N PHE A 72 3.99 7.81 -8.73
CA PHE A 72 4.31 7.98 -10.15
C PHE A 72 4.21 9.42 -10.65
N GLU A 73 4.11 10.39 -9.73
CA GLU A 73 4.05 11.83 -10.03
C GLU A 73 2.93 12.19 -11.03
N ILE A 74 1.81 11.43 -11.01
CA ILE A 74 0.67 11.69 -11.87
C ILE A 74 0.00 13.00 -11.42
N PRO A 75 -0.07 14.03 -12.29
CA PRO A 75 -0.59 15.32 -11.91
C PRO A 75 -2.12 15.32 -11.77
N SER A 76 -2.65 16.26 -10.98
CA SER A 76 -4.09 16.48 -10.86
C SER A 76 -4.72 17.27 -12.04
N ASN A 77 -3.90 17.86 -12.89
CA ASN A 77 -4.38 18.54 -14.11
C ASN A 77 -4.79 17.51 -15.14
N ILE A 78 -6.05 17.56 -15.60
CA ILE A 78 -6.68 16.55 -16.47
C ILE A 78 -5.93 16.40 -17.80
N ASP A 79 -5.56 17.49 -18.44
CA ASP A 79 -4.89 17.44 -19.75
C ASP A 79 -3.53 16.76 -19.63
N LYS A 80 -2.72 17.18 -18.66
CA LYS A 80 -1.41 16.57 -18.39
C LYS A 80 -1.52 15.11 -17.96
N MET A 81 -2.53 14.77 -17.18
CA MET A 81 -2.81 13.41 -16.75
C MET A 81 -3.17 12.51 -17.95
N LEU A 82 -3.99 13.00 -18.86
CA LEU A 82 -4.32 12.30 -20.10
C LEU A 82 -3.11 12.18 -21.03
N ASP A 83 -2.29 13.21 -21.16
CA ASP A 83 -1.04 13.16 -21.93
C ASP A 83 -0.11 12.06 -21.42
N ILE A 84 0.05 11.93 -20.09
CA ILE A 84 0.86 10.87 -19.47
C ILE A 84 0.22 9.51 -19.71
N THR A 85 -1.05 9.35 -19.37
CA THR A 85 -1.74 8.05 -19.46
C THR A 85 -1.86 7.53 -20.88
N LEU A 86 -1.91 8.42 -21.89
CA LEU A 86 -2.01 8.06 -23.29
C LEU A 86 -0.67 8.20 -24.05
N GLY A 87 0.35 8.74 -23.40
CA GLY A 87 1.62 9.13 -24.03
C GLY A 87 2.58 7.99 -24.34
N GLY A 88 2.28 6.76 -23.92
CA GLY A 88 3.02 5.56 -24.31
C GLY A 88 4.31 5.27 -23.55
N LYS A 89 4.69 6.07 -22.53
CA LYS A 89 5.79 5.75 -21.61
C LYS A 89 5.29 4.98 -20.41
N SER A 90 6.06 4.03 -19.93
CA SER A 90 5.71 3.25 -18.74
C SER A 90 6.94 2.86 -17.93
N THR A 91 6.75 2.65 -16.64
CA THR A 91 7.73 2.06 -15.72
C THR A 91 7.16 0.84 -15.02
N TYR A 92 8.03 0.03 -14.44
CA TYR A 92 7.60 -1.14 -13.68
C TYR A 92 7.35 -0.80 -12.22
N ALA A 93 6.36 -1.49 -11.65
CA ALA A 93 6.05 -1.48 -10.24
C ALA A 93 5.97 -2.90 -9.68
N ASP A 94 6.42 -3.02 -8.45
CA ASP A 94 6.25 -4.22 -7.64
C ASP A 94 4.83 -4.29 -7.08
N VAL A 95 4.41 -5.50 -6.70
CA VAL A 95 3.14 -5.73 -6.00
C VAL A 95 3.41 -6.57 -4.77
N GLY A 96 2.97 -6.08 -3.62
CA GLY A 96 3.02 -6.86 -2.39
C GLY A 96 2.00 -7.99 -2.39
N VAL A 97 2.36 -9.10 -1.78
CA VAL A 97 1.49 -10.26 -1.59
C VAL A 97 1.40 -10.57 -0.11
N VAL A 98 0.20 -10.79 0.39
CA VAL A 98 -0.04 -11.27 1.76
C VAL A 98 -1.03 -12.43 1.75
N ASN A 99 -0.57 -13.63 2.16
CA ASN A 99 -1.37 -14.86 2.15
C ASN A 99 -2.17 -15.05 0.84
N GLY A 100 -1.53 -14.78 -0.31
CA GLY A 100 -2.12 -14.94 -1.65
C GLY A 100 -3.02 -13.79 -2.13
N LYS A 101 -3.22 -12.72 -1.35
CA LYS A 101 -3.87 -11.48 -1.80
C LYS A 101 -2.84 -10.42 -2.15
N TYR A 102 -3.15 -9.58 -3.12
CA TYR A 102 -2.24 -8.51 -3.58
C TYR A 102 -2.58 -7.18 -2.92
N PHE A 103 -1.54 -6.41 -2.59
CA PHE A 103 -1.66 -5.03 -2.13
C PHE A 103 -0.66 -4.15 -2.86
N ILE A 104 -1.02 -2.89 -3.08
CA ILE A 104 -0.23 -1.93 -3.86
C ILE A 104 0.49 -0.91 -3.00
N ASN A 105 -0.05 -0.57 -1.82
CA ASN A 105 0.50 0.47 -0.95
C ASN A 105 1.01 -0.10 0.39
N VAL A 106 0.12 -0.58 1.26
CA VAL A 106 0.45 -0.86 2.65
C VAL A 106 -0.39 -1.94 3.29
N ALA A 107 0.25 -2.76 4.11
CA ALA A 107 -0.43 -3.56 5.13
C ALA A 107 -0.05 -3.03 6.51
N ALA A 108 -1.05 -2.78 7.36
CA ALA A 108 -0.88 -2.26 8.71
C ALA A 108 -1.43 -3.26 9.72
N MET A 109 -0.83 -3.31 10.92
CA MET A 109 -1.29 -4.21 11.98
C MET A 109 -0.96 -3.68 13.37
N GLY A 110 -1.82 -4.00 14.32
CA GLY A 110 -1.68 -3.59 15.71
C GLY A 110 -2.91 -2.88 16.25
N GLN A 111 -2.87 -2.48 17.53
CA GLN A 111 -4.02 -1.91 18.21
C GLN A 111 -4.53 -0.59 17.61
N VAL A 112 -3.65 0.17 16.95
CA VAL A 112 -4.02 1.44 16.31
C VAL A 112 -4.92 1.23 15.08
N VAL A 113 -4.83 0.07 14.44
CA VAL A 113 -5.66 -0.29 13.26
C VAL A 113 -7.14 -0.38 13.64
N ASP A 114 -7.45 -0.94 14.81
CA ASP A 114 -8.82 -1.11 15.30
C ASP A 114 -9.55 0.25 15.49
N VAL A 115 -8.82 1.28 15.94
CA VAL A 115 -9.34 2.66 16.04
C VAL A 115 -9.63 3.25 14.67
N SER A 116 -8.77 2.99 13.69
CA SER A 116 -8.93 3.49 12.33
C SER A 116 -10.18 2.94 11.62
N GLN A 117 -10.53 1.70 11.92
CA GLN A 117 -11.68 1.01 11.32
C GLN A 117 -13.02 1.41 11.98
N LYS A 118 -13.01 1.85 13.23
CA LYS A 118 -14.22 2.22 13.99
C LYS A 118 -14.66 3.67 13.80
N THR A 119 -13.89 4.49 13.08
CA THR A 119 -14.15 5.93 12.99
C THR A 119 -14.78 6.32 11.66
N ASP A 120 -15.65 7.34 11.73
CA ASP A 120 -16.39 7.91 10.61
C ASP A 120 -15.44 8.39 9.48
N PRO A 121 -15.63 7.94 8.23
CA PRO A 121 -14.87 8.40 7.07
C PRO A 121 -14.91 9.93 6.88
N VAL A 122 -15.98 10.62 7.29
CA VAL A 122 -16.11 12.08 7.20
C VAL A 122 -15.10 12.78 8.09
N LEU A 123 -14.83 12.24 9.30
CA LEU A 123 -13.85 12.80 10.22
C LEU A 123 -12.41 12.64 9.69
N LYS A 124 -12.14 11.50 9.06
CA LYS A 124 -10.85 11.20 8.41
C LYS A 124 -10.49 12.23 7.32
N ASN A 125 -11.49 12.64 6.55
CA ASN A 125 -11.33 13.61 5.48
C ASN A 125 -11.26 15.07 5.97
N SER A 126 -11.84 15.37 7.13
CA SER A 126 -11.97 16.75 7.64
C SER A 126 -10.74 17.28 8.36
N ILE A 127 -10.02 16.40 9.09
CA ILE A 127 -8.87 16.81 9.93
C ILE A 127 -7.52 16.33 9.38
N GLY A 128 -7.54 15.65 8.26
CA GLY A 128 -6.37 14.99 7.65
C GLY A 128 -6.01 13.70 8.37
N VAL A 129 -5.53 12.75 7.60
CA VAL A 129 -5.22 11.38 8.04
C VAL A 129 -4.21 11.37 9.20
N LEU A 130 -3.21 12.27 9.19
CA LEU A 130 -2.22 12.39 10.26
C LEU A 130 -2.83 12.82 11.60
N ALA A 131 -3.59 13.91 11.59
CA ALA A 131 -4.22 14.41 12.82
C ALA A 131 -5.19 13.39 13.39
N TYR A 132 -5.84 12.64 12.53
CA TYR A 132 -6.70 11.52 12.88
C TYR A 132 -5.94 10.39 13.59
N TYR A 133 -4.82 9.90 13.02
CA TYR A 133 -3.99 8.89 13.67
C TYR A 133 -3.41 9.38 15.00
N LEU A 134 -2.95 10.64 15.07
CA LEU A 134 -2.44 11.23 16.30
C LEU A 134 -3.53 11.35 17.36
N LYS A 135 -4.75 11.71 16.98
CA LYS A 135 -5.91 11.74 17.89
C LYS A 135 -6.25 10.33 18.37
N GLY A 136 -6.35 9.35 17.46
CA GLY A 136 -6.60 7.96 17.82
C GLY A 136 -5.55 7.41 18.81
N ILE A 137 -4.28 7.69 18.56
CA ILE A 137 -3.18 7.32 19.48
C ILE A 137 -3.33 8.01 20.85
N SER A 138 -3.71 9.29 20.89
CA SER A 138 -3.89 10.01 22.16
C SER A 138 -5.08 9.53 22.98
N GLU A 139 -6.08 8.93 22.35
CA GLU A 139 -7.26 8.33 23.00
C GLU A 139 -7.00 6.90 23.50
N LEU A 140 -5.90 6.25 23.04
CA LEU A 140 -5.50 4.93 23.50
C LEU A 140 -4.74 5.02 24.84
N THR A 141 -5.47 5.10 25.94
CA THR A 141 -4.91 5.17 27.29
C THR A 141 -4.26 3.85 27.76
N ASP A 142 -4.52 2.74 27.07
CA ASP A 142 -4.20 1.37 27.55
C ASP A 142 -3.57 0.49 26.46
N LEU A 143 -2.56 1.04 25.73
CA LEU A 143 -1.80 0.29 24.74
C LEU A 143 -1.01 -0.85 25.40
N LYS A 144 -1.35 -2.09 25.07
CA LYS A 144 -0.62 -3.27 25.54
C LYS A 144 0.39 -3.72 24.49
N PRO A 145 1.67 -3.91 24.87
CA PRO A 145 2.65 -4.44 23.92
C PRO A 145 2.26 -5.83 23.40
N ILE A 146 2.26 -5.99 22.10
CA ILE A 146 2.00 -7.26 21.42
C ILE A 146 3.33 -7.94 21.13
N LYS A 147 3.48 -9.21 21.50
CA LYS A 147 4.64 -10.02 21.13
C LYS A 147 4.44 -10.54 19.71
N VAL A 148 5.46 -10.35 18.86
CA VAL A 148 5.48 -10.85 17.50
C VAL A 148 6.82 -11.49 17.19
N LYS A 149 6.76 -12.56 16.40
CA LYS A 149 7.93 -13.17 15.78
C LYS A 149 7.91 -12.83 14.30
N LEU A 150 9.00 -12.20 13.84
CA LEU A 150 9.18 -11.81 12.44
C LEU A 150 10.28 -12.68 11.84
N THR A 151 9.96 -13.45 10.82
CA THR A 151 10.92 -14.28 10.09
C THR A 151 11.11 -13.69 8.70
N THR A 152 12.34 -13.30 8.37
CA THR A 152 12.75 -12.83 7.05
C THR A 152 13.64 -13.86 6.34
N ASN A 153 14.05 -13.57 5.10
CA ASN A 153 15.01 -14.43 4.38
C ASN A 153 16.33 -14.63 5.11
N SER A 154 16.75 -13.67 5.95
CA SER A 154 18.09 -13.67 6.55
C SER A 154 18.10 -13.65 8.08
N LYS A 155 17.00 -13.28 8.71
CA LYS A 155 16.97 -12.99 10.16
C LYS A 155 15.61 -13.29 10.77
N VAL A 156 15.63 -13.66 12.04
CA VAL A 156 14.45 -13.77 12.90
C VAL A 156 14.54 -12.70 13.98
N TYR A 157 13.41 -12.03 14.22
CA TYR A 157 13.28 -11.03 15.27
C TYR A 157 12.16 -11.46 16.22
N ASP A 158 12.44 -11.48 17.51
CA ASP A 158 11.45 -11.60 18.56
C ASP A 158 11.25 -10.20 19.18
N GLU A 159 10.12 -9.58 18.86
CA GLU A 159 9.88 -8.16 19.18
C GLU A 159 8.59 -7.97 19.97
N LYS A 160 8.49 -6.81 20.60
CA LYS A 160 7.25 -6.28 21.13
C LYS A 160 6.89 -5.03 20.35
N MET A 161 5.63 -4.92 19.93
CA MET A 161 5.15 -3.77 19.18
C MET A 161 3.82 -3.23 19.70
N TYR A 162 3.53 -1.97 19.38
CA TYR A 162 2.19 -1.41 19.41
C TYR A 162 1.55 -1.46 18.04
N PHE A 163 2.37 -1.23 17.00
CA PHE A 163 1.93 -1.06 15.63
C PHE A 163 3.06 -1.42 14.66
N MET A 164 2.69 -1.92 13.49
CA MET A 164 3.64 -2.19 12.40
C MET A 164 2.98 -1.90 11.05
N VAL A 165 3.78 -1.42 10.11
CA VAL A 165 3.41 -1.30 8.70
C VAL A 165 4.40 -2.05 7.82
N VAL A 166 3.89 -2.67 6.77
CA VAL A 166 4.63 -3.30 5.68
C VAL A 166 4.22 -2.57 4.40
N MET A 167 5.17 -1.90 3.77
CA MET A 167 4.91 -0.98 2.65
C MET A 167 5.57 -1.47 1.37
N ASN A 168 4.87 -1.21 0.25
CA ASN A 168 5.38 -1.45 -1.10
C ASN A 168 5.87 -0.15 -1.79
N GLY A 169 5.86 0.98 -1.12
CA GLY A 169 6.28 2.28 -1.69
C GLY A 169 6.51 3.33 -0.61
N LYS A 170 6.73 4.58 -1.02
CA LYS A 170 7.07 5.70 -0.12
C LYS A 170 5.87 6.21 0.69
N SER A 171 4.65 6.00 0.17
CA SER A 171 3.42 6.64 0.66
C SER A 171 2.46 5.60 1.22
N ALA A 172 1.73 5.95 2.27
CA ALA A 172 0.65 5.16 2.81
C ALA A 172 -0.34 6.01 3.60
N GLY A 173 -1.65 5.79 3.39
CA GLY A 173 -2.72 6.42 4.16
C GLY A 173 -2.73 7.95 4.04
N GLY A 174 -2.35 8.51 2.88
CA GLY A 174 -2.23 9.95 2.64
C GLY A 174 -0.92 10.57 3.16
N PHE A 175 -0.01 9.75 3.70
CA PHE A 175 1.33 10.21 4.10
C PHE A 175 2.32 9.97 2.97
N LYS A 176 2.75 11.06 2.34
CA LYS A 176 3.53 11.06 1.12
C LYS A 176 4.98 10.58 1.25
N MET A 177 5.50 10.41 2.46
CA MET A 177 6.92 10.08 2.68
C MET A 177 7.16 9.35 4.01
N ILE A 178 6.41 8.28 4.28
CA ILE A 178 6.65 7.45 5.50
C ILE A 178 8.00 6.74 5.38
N SER A 179 8.33 6.24 4.21
CA SER A 179 9.64 5.66 3.91
C SER A 179 10.26 6.35 2.69
N PRO A 180 10.99 7.47 2.86
CA PRO A 180 11.57 8.24 1.76
C PRO A 180 12.54 7.45 0.88
N THR A 181 13.13 6.38 1.44
CA THR A 181 14.09 5.50 0.76
C THR A 181 13.44 4.27 0.13
N SER A 182 12.12 4.12 0.22
CA SER A 182 11.39 3.05 -0.46
C SER A 182 11.37 3.30 -1.95
N GLU A 183 11.59 2.24 -2.70
CA GLU A 183 11.44 2.21 -4.15
C GLU A 183 10.40 1.15 -4.50
N ILE A 184 9.47 1.50 -5.40
CA ILE A 184 8.36 0.63 -5.77
C ILE A 184 8.74 -0.47 -6.76
N ASN A 185 10.01 -0.55 -7.13
CA ASN A 185 10.54 -1.48 -8.13
C ASN A 185 11.89 -2.12 -7.72
N ASP A 186 12.23 -2.08 -6.42
CA ASP A 186 13.48 -2.67 -5.89
C ASP A 186 13.35 -4.15 -5.45
N GLY A 187 12.15 -4.72 -5.55
CA GLY A 187 11.86 -6.10 -5.14
C GLY A 187 11.81 -6.29 -3.62
N LEU A 188 11.65 -5.22 -2.85
CA LEU A 188 11.68 -5.24 -1.39
C LEU A 188 10.45 -4.55 -0.78
N LEU A 189 10.01 -5.09 0.34
CA LEU A 189 9.03 -4.49 1.23
C LEU A 189 9.75 -3.72 2.32
N ASP A 190 9.29 -2.52 2.63
CA ASP A 190 9.75 -1.75 3.78
C ASP A 190 8.92 -2.06 5.01
N VAL A 191 9.57 -2.53 6.07
CA VAL A 191 8.93 -2.90 7.34
C VAL A 191 9.28 -1.90 8.40
N ILE A 192 8.27 -1.25 8.98
CA ILE A 192 8.44 -0.28 10.06
C ILE A 192 7.63 -0.76 11.26
N LEU A 193 8.29 -1.13 12.34
CA LEU A 193 7.70 -1.60 13.59
C LEU A 193 7.94 -0.59 14.70
N PHE A 194 6.86 -0.20 15.38
CA PHE A 194 6.87 0.70 16.52
C PHE A 194 6.92 -0.12 17.82
N ARG A 195 8.07 -0.08 18.48
CA ARG A 195 8.27 -0.70 19.79
C ARG A 195 7.48 0.02 20.88
N PRO A 196 7.22 -0.64 22.01
CA PRO A 196 6.60 0.01 23.15
C PRO A 196 7.35 1.27 23.57
N MET A 197 6.59 2.35 23.76
CA MET A 197 7.08 3.66 24.17
C MET A 197 5.98 4.40 24.94
N ASN A 198 6.36 5.48 25.63
CA ASN A 198 5.37 6.35 26.23
C ASN A 198 4.50 6.99 25.15
N VAL A 199 3.18 7.02 25.35
CA VAL A 199 2.20 7.59 24.40
C VAL A 199 2.57 9.03 24.03
N PHE A 200 3.08 9.82 24.97
CA PHE A 200 3.54 11.19 24.72
C PHE A 200 4.79 11.29 23.82
N GLU A 201 5.55 10.20 23.66
CA GLU A 201 6.70 10.15 22.73
C GLU A 201 6.27 9.82 21.31
N MET A 202 5.12 9.17 21.11
CA MET A 202 4.67 8.68 19.79
C MET A 202 4.57 9.79 18.75
N PRO A 203 3.97 10.97 19.01
CA PRO A 203 3.92 12.05 18.02
C PRO A 203 5.31 12.49 17.56
N LYS A 204 6.28 12.58 18.48
CA LYS A 204 7.66 12.96 18.17
C LYS A 204 8.38 11.91 17.33
N VAL A 205 8.17 10.63 17.62
CA VAL A 205 8.73 9.51 16.85
C VAL A 205 8.13 9.49 15.45
N PHE A 206 6.80 9.67 15.36
CA PHE A 206 6.09 9.71 14.11
C PHE A 206 6.56 10.88 13.21
N MET A 207 6.74 12.08 13.77
CA MET A 207 7.29 13.22 13.03
C MET A 207 8.72 12.95 12.51
N LYS A 208 9.54 12.20 13.24
CA LYS A 208 10.86 11.78 12.73
C LYS A 208 10.75 10.82 11.55
N ILE A 209 9.74 9.94 11.57
CA ILE A 209 9.50 9.03 10.44
C ILE A 209 9.11 9.82 9.19
N LEU A 210 8.17 10.76 9.31
CA LEU A 210 7.78 11.65 8.22
C LEU A 210 8.93 12.48 7.64
N GLN A 211 9.98 12.72 8.44
CA GLN A 211 11.20 13.40 8.01
C GLN A 211 12.27 12.45 7.46
N GLY A 212 11.97 11.15 7.33
CA GLY A 212 12.96 10.14 6.92
C GLY A 212 14.05 9.85 7.97
N LYS A 213 13.87 10.31 9.22
CA LYS A 213 14.84 10.19 10.33
C LYS A 213 14.53 9.05 11.29
N HIS A 214 13.82 8.03 10.86
CA HIS A 214 13.41 6.89 11.69
C HIS A 214 14.58 6.03 12.18
N SER A 215 15.67 5.92 11.41
CA SER A 215 16.89 5.22 11.82
C SER A 215 17.56 5.79 13.10
N LEU A 216 17.18 7.01 13.50
CA LEU A 216 17.69 7.67 14.70
C LEU A 216 16.91 7.32 15.97
N SER A 217 15.89 6.45 15.89
CA SER A 217 15.07 6.10 17.05
C SER A 217 15.17 4.62 17.40
N ARG A 218 15.69 4.29 18.59
CA ARG A 218 15.64 2.92 19.13
C ARG A 218 14.21 2.38 19.36
N LYS A 219 13.21 3.25 19.26
CA LYS A 219 11.77 2.92 19.38
C LYS A 219 11.18 2.40 18.10
N VAL A 220 11.94 2.46 16.99
CA VAL A 220 11.51 2.00 15.67
C VAL A 220 12.49 0.96 15.18
N LEU A 221 11.96 -0.18 14.73
CA LEU A 221 12.71 -1.14 13.93
C LEU A 221 12.31 -0.93 12.47
N HIS A 222 13.28 -0.64 11.61
CA HIS A 222 13.09 -0.51 10.17
C HIS A 222 14.06 -1.44 9.44
N PHE A 223 13.55 -2.18 8.48
CA PHE A 223 14.35 -3.01 7.56
C PHE A 223 13.59 -3.25 6.26
N LYS A 224 14.33 -3.63 5.21
CA LYS A 224 13.79 -4.08 3.93
C LYS A 224 13.92 -5.60 3.80
N THR A 225 12.95 -6.23 3.14
CA THR A 225 12.96 -7.68 2.89
C THR A 225 12.04 -8.04 1.73
N SER A 226 12.38 -9.09 0.98
CA SER A 226 11.48 -9.66 -0.05
C SER A 226 10.54 -10.73 0.50
N TYR A 227 10.75 -11.18 1.74
CA TYR A 227 9.92 -12.15 2.44
C TYR A 227 9.82 -11.82 3.91
N LEU A 228 8.59 -11.89 4.45
CA LEU A 228 8.32 -11.69 5.87
C LEU A 228 7.19 -12.59 6.32
N LYS A 229 7.43 -13.42 7.35
CA LYS A 229 6.38 -14.12 8.08
C LYS A 229 6.20 -13.49 9.45
N ILE A 230 4.95 -13.23 9.82
CA ILE A 230 4.57 -12.61 11.09
C ILE A 230 3.69 -13.58 11.87
N GLU A 231 4.10 -13.85 13.10
CA GLU A 231 3.41 -14.76 14.01
C GLU A 231 3.19 -14.05 15.36
N SER A 232 2.06 -14.33 16.01
CA SER A 232 1.75 -13.88 17.38
C SER A 232 0.81 -14.88 18.04
N ASP A 233 0.88 -14.94 19.37
CA ASP A 233 0.01 -15.81 20.19
C ASP A 233 -1.42 -15.24 20.35
N ILE A 234 -1.66 -14.01 19.92
CA ILE A 234 -2.95 -13.33 20.01
C ILE A 234 -3.41 -12.83 18.64
N ASP A 235 -4.72 -12.73 18.45
CA ASP A 235 -5.29 -12.08 17.28
C ASP A 235 -4.95 -10.58 17.30
N ILE A 236 -4.49 -10.07 16.16
CA ILE A 236 -4.10 -8.67 15.96
C ILE A 236 -4.95 -8.10 14.82
N PRO A 237 -5.59 -6.94 15.00
CA PRO A 237 -6.26 -6.26 13.91
C PRO A 237 -5.29 -5.94 12.78
N THR A 238 -5.70 -6.21 11.55
CA THR A 238 -4.92 -5.97 10.34
C THR A 238 -5.74 -5.20 9.32
N ASP A 239 -5.06 -4.37 8.55
CA ASP A 239 -5.61 -3.56 7.46
C ASP A 239 -4.68 -3.72 6.25
N ILE A 240 -5.26 -3.93 5.07
CA ILE A 240 -4.52 -4.10 3.83
C ILE A 240 -5.12 -3.15 2.81
N ASP A 241 -4.37 -2.13 2.40
CA ASP A 241 -4.81 -1.06 1.49
C ASP A 241 -6.15 -0.40 1.90
N GLY A 242 -6.42 -0.29 3.22
CA GLY A 242 -7.62 0.33 3.77
C GLY A 242 -8.80 -0.63 3.98
N GLU A 243 -8.64 -1.91 3.71
CA GLU A 243 -9.63 -2.95 3.96
C GLU A 243 -9.24 -3.86 5.13
N HIS A 244 -10.24 -4.54 5.72
CA HIS A 244 -9.95 -5.53 6.76
C HIS A 244 -9.02 -6.63 6.26
N GLY A 245 -7.88 -6.76 6.91
CA GLY A 245 -6.87 -7.76 6.59
C GLY A 245 -7.19 -9.14 7.14
N GLN A 246 -6.35 -10.10 6.78
CA GLN A 246 -6.44 -11.49 7.25
C GLN A 246 -5.84 -11.63 8.65
N LYS A 247 -6.25 -12.69 9.37
CA LYS A 247 -5.67 -13.04 10.67
C LYS A 247 -4.25 -13.58 10.54
N LEU A 248 -3.47 -13.46 11.60
CA LEU A 248 -2.16 -14.10 11.73
C LEU A 248 -2.29 -15.65 11.73
N PRO A 249 -1.27 -16.37 11.25
CA PRO A 249 -0.01 -15.86 10.72
C PRO A 249 -0.14 -15.22 9.34
N LEU A 250 0.62 -14.14 9.11
CA LEU A 250 0.69 -13.49 7.80
C LEU A 250 2.04 -13.77 7.15
N THR A 251 2.01 -14.16 5.90
CA THR A 251 3.20 -14.36 5.07
C THR A 251 3.18 -13.35 3.93
N PHE A 252 4.18 -12.48 3.93
CA PHE A 252 4.39 -11.45 2.91
C PHE A 252 5.48 -11.87 1.94
N SER A 253 5.26 -11.56 0.68
CA SER A 253 6.24 -11.64 -0.39
C SER A 253 6.02 -10.50 -1.38
N ILE A 254 6.85 -10.42 -2.42
CA ILE A 254 6.74 -9.37 -3.42
C ILE A 254 6.80 -9.98 -4.82
N LEU A 255 5.93 -9.52 -5.70
CA LEU A 255 6.02 -9.76 -7.14
C LEU A 255 6.82 -8.61 -7.76
N HIS A 256 8.09 -8.86 -7.99
CA HIS A 256 9.01 -7.86 -8.52
C HIS A 256 8.66 -7.47 -9.96
N LYS A 257 8.55 -6.17 -10.22
CA LYS A 257 8.25 -5.58 -11.55
C LYS A 257 7.02 -6.19 -12.23
N LYS A 258 5.97 -6.44 -11.44
CA LYS A 258 4.79 -7.15 -11.92
C LYS A 258 3.85 -6.28 -12.75
N LEU A 259 3.78 -4.99 -12.48
CA LEU A 259 2.89 -4.05 -13.18
C LEU A 259 3.71 -3.10 -14.05
N ARG A 260 3.14 -2.74 -15.21
CA ARG A 260 3.62 -1.62 -16.03
C ARG A 260 2.68 -0.44 -15.81
N ILE A 261 3.20 0.66 -15.26
CA ILE A 261 2.41 1.85 -14.95
C ILE A 261 2.77 2.97 -15.95
N MET A 262 1.74 3.58 -16.56
CA MET A 262 1.93 4.72 -17.45
C MET A 262 2.45 5.93 -16.66
N THR A 263 3.55 6.53 -17.13
CA THR A 263 4.24 7.64 -16.46
C THR A 263 4.78 8.65 -17.47
N ALA A 264 5.19 9.82 -16.99
CA ALA A 264 5.85 10.83 -17.82
C ALA A 264 7.28 10.41 -18.24
N GLU A 265 7.96 9.61 -17.40
CA GLU A 265 9.36 9.17 -17.60
C GLU A 265 9.43 7.63 -17.64
N GLU A 266 10.34 7.08 -18.44
CA GLU A 266 10.50 5.63 -18.60
C GLU A 266 11.20 4.94 -17.41
N ASP A 267 11.93 5.68 -16.59
CA ASP A 267 12.73 5.12 -15.48
C ASP A 267 12.66 6.03 -14.24
N MET A 268 11.77 5.71 -13.33
CA MET A 268 11.62 6.42 -12.04
C MET A 268 12.56 5.89 -10.93
N GLY A 269 13.39 4.87 -11.25
CA GLY A 269 14.18 4.13 -10.26
C GLY A 269 15.50 4.78 -9.83
N ASN A 270 15.83 6.00 -10.29
CA ASN A 270 17.12 6.64 -10.02
C ASN A 270 17.02 8.09 -9.47
N LYS A 271 15.94 8.43 -8.75
CA LYS A 271 15.85 9.75 -8.09
C LYS A 271 15.84 9.66 -6.58
#